data_b9996e0891c0994c6428927af744ff74
#
_entry.id   b9996e0891c0994c6428927af744ff74
#
_cell.length_a   1.000
_cell.length_b   1.000
_cell.length_c   1.000
_cell.angle_alpha   90.00
_cell.angle_beta   90.00
_cell.angle_gamma   90.00
#
_symmetry.space_group_name_H-M   'P 1'
#
loop_
_entity.id
_entity.type
_entity.pdbx_description
1 polymer ?
#
loop_
_entity_poly.entity_id
_entity_poly.type
_entity_poly.pdbx_seq_one_letter_code
_entity_poly.pdbx_strand_id
1 'polypeptide(L)'
;MGYRDYKEFATGEYYHVFNRGNDKMDIFHDPQDYLNFLHRLCVLLGMPRGALGIGSELTDTKLRLRLDSFDAGTFSLVCYCIMPNHFHLLLGQNGDIPISKLILRLATSYSMYFNAKYAHVGHVFQDRFKAAHIANDKYLRHLSAYIHLNPKVAGLVKTTSDWKYSSYPDYIDKREDAVCDKSLVL
;
A
#
# COMPACT_ATOMS: atom_id res chain seq x y z
N MET A 1 15.19 -15.04 8.11
CA MET A 1 13.89 -15.59 7.75
C MET A 1 13.75 -15.45 6.23
N GLY A 2 13.75 -16.56 5.48
CA GLY A 2 13.69 -16.50 4.02
C GLY A 2 12.30 -16.05 3.57
N TYR A 3 12.25 -14.98 2.82
CA TYR A 3 11.03 -14.56 2.14
C TYR A 3 10.66 -15.65 1.12
N ARG A 4 9.58 -16.37 1.37
CA ARG A 4 9.05 -17.33 0.39
C ARG A 4 8.21 -16.55 -0.61
N ASP A 5 8.38 -16.88 -1.90
CA ASP A 5 7.39 -16.55 -2.92
C ASP A 5 6.09 -17.25 -2.51
N TYR A 6 5.21 -16.52 -1.80
CA TYR A 6 3.92 -17.07 -1.41
C TYR A 6 3.10 -17.29 -2.67
N LYS A 7 2.95 -18.54 -3.05
CA LYS A 7 2.09 -18.94 -4.18
C LYS A 7 0.65 -19.20 -3.75
N GLU A 8 0.41 -19.37 -2.43
CA GLU A 8 -0.89 -19.72 -1.87
C GLU A 8 -1.27 -18.69 -0.80
N PHE A 9 -2.32 -17.94 -1.08
CA PHE A 9 -2.95 -17.03 -0.15
C PHE A 9 -4.25 -17.69 0.33
N ALA A 10 -4.49 -17.69 1.65
CA ALA A 10 -5.67 -18.30 2.26
C ALA A 10 -6.65 -17.25 2.80
N THR A 11 -7.93 -17.57 2.69
CA THR A 11 -9.02 -16.76 3.26
C THR A 11 -8.89 -16.70 4.78
N GLY A 12 -9.10 -15.52 5.37
CA GLY A 12 -8.96 -15.26 6.82
C GLY A 12 -7.54 -14.97 7.28
N GLU A 13 -6.55 -15.04 6.39
CA GLU A 13 -5.15 -14.87 6.75
C GLU A 13 -4.60 -13.48 6.41
N TYR A 14 -3.53 -13.09 7.12
CA TYR A 14 -2.88 -11.79 6.98
C TYR A 14 -1.48 -11.92 6.39
N TYR A 15 -1.12 -10.94 5.57
CA TYR A 15 0.16 -10.93 4.84
C TYR A 15 0.80 -9.56 4.85
N HIS A 16 2.10 -9.53 5.11
CA HIS A 16 2.94 -8.39 4.82
C HIS A 16 3.35 -8.43 3.36
N VAL A 17 2.89 -7.49 2.59
CA VAL A 17 3.16 -7.38 1.16
C VAL A 17 4.02 -6.15 0.89
N PHE A 18 5.06 -6.31 0.09
CA PHE A 18 5.95 -5.22 -0.25
C PHE A 18 6.57 -5.41 -1.63
N ASN A 19 6.94 -4.30 -2.25
CA ASN A 19 7.71 -4.29 -3.49
C ASN A 19 8.56 -3.03 -3.55
N ARG A 20 9.56 -3.04 -4.42
CA ARG A 20 10.54 -1.99 -4.57
C ARG A 20 10.72 -1.60 -6.03
N GLY A 21 11.14 -0.35 -6.26
CA GLY A 21 11.51 0.15 -7.57
C GLY A 21 12.67 -0.65 -8.19
N ASN A 22 12.60 -0.81 -9.51
CA ASN A 22 13.64 -1.47 -10.27
C ASN A 22 14.99 -0.78 -10.01
N ASP A 23 16.05 -1.56 -9.85
CA ASP A 23 17.39 -1.07 -9.51
C ASP A 23 17.43 -0.13 -8.28
N LYS A 24 16.47 -0.32 -7.37
CA LYS A 24 16.27 0.49 -6.16
C LYS A 24 15.94 1.97 -6.44
N MET A 25 15.56 2.31 -7.67
CA MET A 25 15.18 3.67 -8.03
C MET A 25 13.98 4.16 -7.22
N ASP A 26 13.89 5.45 -7.03
CA ASP A 26 12.69 6.07 -6.50
C ASP A 26 11.54 5.92 -7.49
N ILE A 27 10.38 5.54 -6.97
CA ILE A 27 9.14 5.35 -7.73
C ILE A 27 8.03 6.27 -7.25
N PHE A 28 8.31 7.09 -6.26
CA PHE A 28 7.44 8.15 -5.75
C PHE A 28 8.27 9.43 -5.64
N HIS A 29 8.22 10.29 -6.66
CA HIS A 29 9.07 11.47 -6.78
C HIS A 29 8.42 12.71 -6.17
N ASP A 30 7.10 12.81 -6.21
CA ASP A 30 6.36 13.97 -5.72
C ASP A 30 5.06 13.55 -4.99
N PRO A 31 4.39 14.48 -4.29
CA PRO A 31 3.15 14.19 -3.57
C PRO A 31 2.07 13.50 -4.42
N GLN A 32 1.96 13.83 -5.72
CA GLN A 32 0.96 13.24 -6.60
C GLN A 32 1.18 11.74 -6.83
N ASP A 33 2.42 11.27 -6.82
CA ASP A 33 2.74 9.85 -6.96
C ASP A 33 2.23 9.04 -5.78
N TYR A 34 2.49 9.52 -4.57
CA TYR A 34 2.00 8.89 -3.34
C TYR A 34 0.47 8.86 -3.29
N LEU A 35 -0.16 10.00 -3.57
CA LEU A 35 -1.62 10.11 -3.58
C LEU A 35 -2.24 9.23 -4.67
N ASN A 36 -1.62 9.16 -5.84
CA ASN A 36 -2.10 8.35 -6.95
C ASN A 36 -2.03 6.84 -6.62
N PHE A 37 -0.95 6.40 -5.97
CA PHE A 37 -0.83 5.01 -5.52
C PHE A 37 -1.89 4.67 -4.45
N LEU A 38 -2.05 5.53 -3.44
CA LEU A 38 -3.05 5.36 -2.38
C LEU A 38 -4.47 5.39 -2.93
N HIS A 39 -4.78 6.30 -3.84
CA HIS A 39 -6.07 6.36 -4.48
C HIS A 39 -6.41 5.04 -5.22
N ARG A 40 -5.45 4.50 -5.98
CA ARG A 40 -5.61 3.21 -6.65
C ARG A 40 -5.86 2.08 -5.67
N LEU A 41 -5.12 2.07 -4.58
CA LEU A 41 -5.30 1.08 -3.51
C LEU A 41 -6.72 1.18 -2.92
N CYS A 42 -7.19 2.39 -2.56
CA CYS A 42 -8.54 2.60 -2.03
C CYS A 42 -9.63 2.17 -3.02
N VAL A 43 -9.49 2.53 -4.30
CA VAL A 43 -10.43 2.10 -5.35
C VAL A 43 -10.48 0.58 -5.45
N LEU A 44 -9.33 -0.08 -5.49
CA LEU A 44 -9.26 -1.55 -5.56
C LEU A 44 -9.87 -2.23 -4.34
N LEU A 45 -9.72 -1.64 -3.16
CA LEU A 45 -10.33 -2.15 -1.92
C LEU A 45 -11.85 -1.91 -1.83
N GLY A 46 -12.46 -1.28 -2.85
CA GLY A 46 -13.88 -0.96 -2.85
C GLY A 46 -14.26 0.14 -1.84
N MET A 47 -13.31 0.98 -1.46
CA MET A 47 -13.53 2.07 -0.51
C MET A 47 -14.29 3.23 -1.17
N PRO A 48 -15.04 4.04 -0.38
CA PRO A 48 -15.75 5.20 -0.92
C PRO A 48 -14.79 6.21 -1.55
N ARG A 49 -15.30 6.94 -2.55
CA ARG A 49 -14.54 8.05 -3.15
C ARG A 49 -14.26 9.10 -2.08
N GLY A 50 -13.02 9.58 -2.04
CA GLY A 50 -12.58 10.55 -1.03
C GLY A 50 -11.99 9.91 0.22
N ALA A 51 -11.95 8.58 0.33
CA ALA A 51 -11.21 7.91 1.37
C ALA A 51 -9.78 8.47 1.45
N LEU A 52 -9.26 8.68 2.65
CA LEU A 52 -8.00 9.36 2.94
C LEU A 52 -7.95 10.87 2.56
N GLY A 53 -9.09 11.53 2.29
CA GLY A 53 -9.10 12.92 1.83
C GLY A 53 -8.46 13.16 0.44
N ILE A 54 -8.09 12.10 -0.27
CA ILE A 54 -7.24 12.17 -1.48
C ILE A 54 -8.01 12.70 -2.71
N GLY A 55 -9.33 12.61 -2.70
CA GLY A 55 -10.14 12.86 -3.92
C GLY A 55 -10.05 14.28 -4.47
N SER A 56 -9.81 15.29 -3.64
CA SER A 56 -9.71 16.70 -4.01
C SER A 56 -8.29 17.13 -4.40
N GLU A 57 -7.28 16.37 -4.01
CA GLU A 57 -5.88 16.71 -4.26
C GLU A 57 -5.32 16.09 -5.55
N LEU A 58 -6.02 15.12 -6.16
CA LEU A 58 -5.62 14.53 -7.44
C LEU A 58 -6.03 15.43 -8.60
N THR A 59 -5.08 16.21 -9.10
CA THR A 59 -5.31 17.21 -10.16
C THR A 59 -5.25 16.63 -11.57
N ASP A 60 -4.66 15.46 -11.77
CA ASP A 60 -4.48 14.87 -13.10
C ASP A 60 -5.61 13.90 -13.48
N THR A 61 -6.63 14.42 -14.15
CA THR A 61 -7.77 13.65 -14.68
C THR A 61 -7.43 12.88 -15.96
N LYS A 62 -6.29 13.10 -16.59
CA LYS A 62 -5.94 12.52 -17.89
C LYS A 62 -5.63 11.03 -17.82
N LEU A 63 -5.27 10.52 -16.64
CA LEU A 63 -4.97 9.12 -16.39
C LEU A 63 -6.13 8.40 -15.69
N ARG A 64 -7.36 8.62 -16.17
CA ARG A 64 -8.52 7.80 -15.78
C ARG A 64 -8.34 6.38 -16.29
N LEU A 65 -7.52 5.60 -15.59
CA LEU A 65 -7.58 4.16 -15.74
C LEU A 65 -8.94 3.68 -15.22
N ARG A 66 -9.66 2.94 -16.05
CA ARG A 66 -10.79 2.11 -15.59
C ARG A 66 -10.17 1.04 -14.70
N LEU A 67 -10.15 1.30 -13.41
CA LEU A 67 -9.71 0.36 -12.40
C LEU A 67 -10.98 -0.21 -11.76
N ASP A 68 -11.31 -1.44 -12.11
CA ASP A 68 -12.45 -2.12 -11.51
C ASP A 68 -12.11 -2.49 -10.07
N SER A 69 -12.92 -2.03 -9.13
CA SER A 69 -12.81 -2.38 -7.71
C SER A 69 -13.10 -3.86 -7.49
N PHE A 70 -12.60 -4.39 -6.40
CA PHE A 70 -13.16 -5.59 -5.79
C PHE A 70 -14.35 -5.20 -4.92
N ASP A 71 -15.18 -6.18 -4.58
CA ASP A 71 -16.27 -5.95 -3.64
C ASP A 71 -15.72 -5.49 -2.29
N ALA A 72 -16.39 -4.52 -1.68
CA ALA A 72 -16.00 -4.01 -0.37
C ALA A 72 -15.92 -5.16 0.66
N GLY A 73 -14.86 -5.17 1.44
CA GLY A 73 -14.63 -6.23 2.43
C GLY A 73 -13.93 -7.48 1.90
N THR A 74 -13.67 -7.61 0.58
CA THR A 74 -12.85 -8.73 0.03
C THR A 74 -11.45 -8.75 0.64
N PHE A 75 -10.90 -7.58 0.92
CA PHE A 75 -9.61 -7.41 1.58
C PHE A 75 -9.72 -6.39 2.71
N SER A 76 -8.92 -6.58 3.77
CA SER A 76 -8.70 -5.58 4.80
C SER A 76 -7.33 -4.95 4.64
N LEU A 77 -7.23 -3.64 4.83
CA LEU A 77 -5.97 -2.93 4.95
C LEU A 77 -5.74 -2.63 6.44
N VAL A 78 -4.77 -3.31 7.04
CA VAL A 78 -4.43 -3.10 8.45
C VAL A 78 -3.50 -1.89 8.60
N CYS A 79 -2.38 -1.88 7.92
CA CYS A 79 -1.51 -0.70 7.90
C CYS A 79 -0.73 -0.60 6.59
N TYR A 80 -0.19 0.59 6.32
CA TYR A 80 0.67 0.83 5.17
C TYR A 80 1.75 1.87 5.45
N CYS A 81 2.81 1.81 4.68
CA CYS A 81 3.81 2.86 4.57
C CYS A 81 4.39 2.88 3.15
N ILE A 82 4.34 4.05 2.52
CA ILE A 82 4.88 4.26 1.18
C ILE A 82 6.15 5.09 1.32
N MET A 83 7.26 4.50 0.90
CA MET A 83 8.61 5.08 0.93
C MET A 83 9.00 5.54 -0.47
N PRO A 84 9.99 6.41 -0.66
CA PRO A 84 10.33 6.94 -1.99
C PRO A 84 10.55 5.85 -3.06
N ASN A 85 11.15 4.74 -2.70
CA ASN A 85 11.49 3.67 -3.64
C ASN A 85 10.83 2.32 -3.37
N HIS A 86 9.92 2.21 -2.40
CA HIS A 86 9.21 0.96 -2.08
C HIS A 86 7.95 1.23 -1.27
N PHE A 87 7.13 0.19 -1.13
CA PHE A 87 5.95 0.25 -0.26
C PHE A 87 5.85 -0.98 0.62
N HIS A 88 5.19 -0.82 1.75
CA HIS A 88 4.76 -1.88 2.66
C HIS A 88 3.26 -1.80 2.88
N LEU A 89 2.57 -2.93 2.73
CA LEU A 89 1.14 -3.08 3.02
C LEU A 89 0.97 -4.27 3.96
N LEU A 90 0.17 -4.14 4.99
CA LEU A 90 -0.31 -5.25 5.79
C LEU A 90 -1.78 -5.48 5.43
N LEU A 91 -2.05 -6.60 4.79
CA LEU A 91 -3.34 -6.92 4.17
C LEU A 91 -3.92 -8.22 4.73
N GLY A 92 -5.23 -8.22 4.96
CA GLY A 92 -6.03 -9.42 5.21
C GLY A 92 -6.75 -9.85 3.94
N GLN A 93 -6.84 -11.17 3.72
CA GLN A 93 -7.67 -11.76 2.68
C GLN A 93 -8.94 -12.30 3.30
N ASN A 94 -10.09 -11.66 3.08
CA ASN A 94 -11.35 -12.05 3.71
C ASN A 94 -12.22 -12.94 2.82
N GLY A 95 -11.88 -13.05 1.53
CA GLY A 95 -12.61 -13.84 0.55
C GLY A 95 -11.71 -14.76 -0.27
N ASP A 96 -12.28 -15.43 -1.26
CA ASP A 96 -11.59 -16.42 -2.10
C ASP A 96 -10.66 -15.77 -3.16
N ILE A 97 -10.75 -14.45 -3.32
CA ILE A 97 -9.89 -13.74 -4.26
C ILE A 97 -8.53 -13.54 -3.63
N PRO A 98 -7.44 -14.08 -4.20
CA PRO A 98 -6.12 -13.98 -3.60
C PRO A 98 -5.56 -12.56 -3.65
N ILE A 99 -4.82 -12.16 -2.61
CA ILE A 99 -4.12 -10.87 -2.51
C ILE A 99 -3.24 -10.60 -3.74
N SER A 100 -2.71 -11.66 -4.37
CA SER A 100 -1.92 -11.52 -5.60
C SER A 100 -2.68 -10.81 -6.73
N LYS A 101 -4.00 -10.97 -6.84
CA LYS A 101 -4.83 -10.25 -7.83
C LYS A 101 -4.93 -8.75 -7.50
N LEU A 102 -5.08 -8.42 -6.21
CA LEU A 102 -5.08 -7.03 -5.75
C LEU A 102 -3.76 -6.35 -6.10
N ILE A 103 -2.64 -6.97 -5.74
CA ILE A 103 -1.31 -6.38 -5.94
C ILE A 103 -0.94 -6.31 -7.43
N LEU A 104 -1.32 -7.31 -8.22
CA LEU A 104 -1.11 -7.27 -9.67
C LEU A 104 -1.82 -6.06 -10.30
N ARG A 105 -3.10 -5.84 -9.97
CA ARG A 105 -3.85 -4.68 -10.48
C ARG A 105 -3.25 -3.36 -10.00
N LEU A 106 -2.89 -3.26 -8.71
CA LEU A 106 -2.27 -2.08 -8.12
C LEU A 106 -0.95 -1.75 -8.82
N ALA A 107 -0.02 -2.70 -8.86
CA ALA A 107 1.31 -2.51 -9.44
C ALA A 107 1.24 -2.19 -10.94
N THR A 108 0.40 -2.91 -11.70
CA THR A 108 0.22 -2.66 -13.14
C THR A 108 -0.34 -1.26 -13.38
N SER A 109 -1.41 -0.88 -12.67
CA SER A 109 -2.04 0.42 -12.86
C SER A 109 -1.12 1.57 -12.46
N TYR A 110 -0.34 1.40 -11.38
CA TYR A 110 0.64 2.39 -10.97
C TYR A 110 1.81 2.50 -11.95
N SER A 111 2.33 1.37 -12.45
CA SER A 111 3.39 1.38 -13.46
C SER A 111 2.97 2.09 -14.74
N MET A 112 1.73 1.91 -15.19
CA MET A 112 1.20 2.64 -16.34
C MET A 112 1.14 4.16 -16.08
N TYR A 113 0.72 4.56 -14.88
CA TYR A 113 0.74 5.96 -14.47
C TYR A 113 2.15 6.53 -14.47
N PHE A 114 3.09 5.85 -13.80
CA PHE A 114 4.47 6.29 -13.68
C PHE A 114 5.14 6.42 -15.05
N ASN A 115 5.03 5.40 -15.89
CA ASN A 115 5.60 5.41 -17.24
C ASN A 115 5.04 6.55 -18.09
N ALA A 116 3.73 6.80 -18.02
CA ALA A 116 3.11 7.89 -18.75
C ALA A 116 3.53 9.29 -18.24
N LYS A 117 3.65 9.45 -16.90
CA LYS A 117 4.01 10.72 -16.28
C LYS A 117 5.48 11.09 -16.55
N TYR A 118 6.37 10.11 -16.46
CA TYR A 118 7.82 10.34 -16.51
C TYR A 118 8.47 9.93 -17.84
N ALA A 119 7.67 9.57 -18.85
CA ALA A 119 8.16 9.03 -20.13
C ALA A 119 9.14 7.85 -19.91
N HIS A 120 8.91 7.08 -18.82
CA HIS A 120 9.76 5.97 -18.45
C HIS A 120 9.41 4.73 -19.30
N VAL A 121 10.44 3.99 -19.71
CA VAL A 121 10.30 2.75 -20.49
C VAL A 121 10.81 1.58 -19.65
N GLY A 122 9.99 0.53 -19.57
CA GLY A 122 10.36 -0.70 -18.87
C GLY A 122 9.64 -0.93 -17.55
N HIS A 123 10.22 -1.79 -16.72
CA HIS A 123 9.63 -2.19 -15.45
C HIS A 123 9.86 -1.13 -14.37
N VAL A 124 8.78 -0.69 -13.73
CA VAL A 124 8.84 0.23 -12.58
C VAL A 124 9.26 -0.51 -11.32
N PHE A 125 8.73 -1.72 -11.11
CA PHE A 125 9.08 -2.56 -9.97
C PHE A 125 10.15 -3.58 -10.33
N GLN A 126 11.04 -3.85 -9.37
CA GLN A 126 12.22 -4.70 -9.54
C GLN A 126 11.88 -6.14 -9.96
N ASP A 127 10.79 -6.68 -9.37
CA ASP A 127 10.37 -8.07 -9.56
C ASP A 127 8.90 -8.21 -9.16
N ARG A 128 8.41 -9.44 -9.08
CA ARG A 128 7.15 -9.72 -8.43
C ARG A 128 7.20 -9.22 -6.99
N PHE A 129 6.04 -8.78 -6.48
CA PHE A 129 5.94 -8.41 -5.07
C PHE A 129 6.33 -9.58 -4.16
N LYS A 130 6.80 -9.26 -2.98
CA LYS A 130 7.08 -10.23 -1.93
C LYS A 130 5.96 -10.21 -0.90
N ALA A 131 5.65 -11.37 -0.35
CA ALA A 131 4.68 -11.52 0.71
C ALA A 131 5.23 -12.42 1.82
N ALA A 132 4.91 -12.11 3.06
CA ALA A 132 5.21 -12.92 4.23
C ALA A 132 3.91 -13.14 5.01
N HIS A 133 3.56 -14.38 5.26
CA HIS A 133 2.40 -14.74 6.09
C HIS A 133 2.62 -14.31 7.54
N ILE A 134 1.55 -13.86 8.19
CA ILE A 134 1.56 -13.39 9.59
C ILE A 134 0.88 -14.43 10.44
N ALA A 135 1.70 -15.20 11.18
CA ALA A 135 1.27 -16.38 11.89
C ALA A 135 0.53 -16.11 13.22
N ASN A 136 0.59 -14.89 13.77
CA ASN A 136 -0.06 -14.55 15.05
C ASN A 136 -0.11 -13.04 15.28
N ASP A 137 -1.00 -12.63 16.20
CA ASP A 137 -1.26 -11.23 16.54
C ASP A 137 -0.05 -10.50 17.13
N LYS A 138 0.78 -11.18 17.90
CA LYS A 138 1.99 -10.58 18.46
C LYS A 138 2.94 -10.14 17.34
N TYR A 139 3.13 -11.00 16.34
CA TYR A 139 3.94 -10.67 15.17
C TYR A 139 3.29 -9.57 14.32
N LEU A 140 1.96 -9.60 14.17
CA LEU A 140 1.20 -8.56 13.47
C LEU A 140 1.43 -7.17 14.08
N ARG A 141 1.32 -7.04 15.42
CA ARG A 141 1.56 -5.78 16.13
C ARG A 141 3.01 -5.28 15.99
N HIS A 142 3.98 -6.17 16.14
CA HIS A 142 5.39 -5.82 15.91
C HIS A 142 5.65 -5.34 14.48
N LEU A 143 5.05 -6.01 13.51
CA LEU A 143 5.21 -5.67 12.10
C LEU A 143 4.53 -4.34 11.75
N SER A 144 3.35 -4.07 12.31
CA SER A 144 2.69 -2.76 12.16
C SER A 144 3.59 -1.63 12.67
N ALA A 145 4.16 -1.78 13.87
CA ALA A 145 5.10 -0.81 14.41
C ALA A 145 6.35 -0.66 13.51
N TYR A 146 6.91 -1.76 13.04
CA TYR A 146 8.05 -1.75 12.10
C TYR A 146 7.70 -0.97 10.82
N ILE A 147 6.54 -1.26 10.20
CA ILE A 147 6.09 -0.60 8.98
C ILE A 147 5.97 0.92 9.21
N HIS A 148 5.38 1.34 10.31
CA HIS A 148 5.23 2.77 10.62
C HIS A 148 6.55 3.48 10.93
N LEU A 149 7.52 2.78 11.52
CA LEU A 149 8.82 3.36 11.87
C LEU A 149 9.77 3.52 10.67
N ASN A 150 9.51 2.87 9.53
CA ASN A 150 10.40 2.88 8.37
C ASN A 150 10.87 4.29 7.97
N PRO A 151 10.00 5.32 7.83
CA PRO A 151 10.43 6.65 7.40
C PRO A 151 11.40 7.32 8.39
N LYS A 152 11.17 7.11 9.70
CA LYS A 152 12.05 7.63 10.74
C LYS A 152 13.40 6.92 10.74
N VAL A 153 13.40 5.59 10.62
CA VAL A 153 14.63 4.78 10.55
C VAL A 153 15.44 5.12 9.29
N ALA A 154 14.77 5.42 8.19
CA ALA A 154 15.41 5.88 6.95
C ALA A 154 15.88 7.35 6.99
N GLY A 155 15.64 8.07 8.09
CA GLY A 155 16.05 9.48 8.24
C GLY A 155 15.23 10.48 7.41
N LEU A 156 14.08 10.07 6.87
CA LEU A 156 13.22 10.93 6.06
C LEU A 156 12.45 11.95 6.90
N VAL A 157 12.18 11.62 8.14
CA VAL A 157 11.45 12.45 9.10
C VAL A 157 12.05 12.32 10.50
N LYS A 158 11.85 13.36 11.32
CA LYS A 158 12.29 13.34 12.73
C LYS A 158 11.36 12.53 13.62
N THR A 159 10.07 12.65 13.40
CA THR A 159 9.05 11.88 14.12
C THR A 159 8.19 11.07 13.13
N THR A 160 7.70 9.92 13.57
CA THR A 160 6.90 9.03 12.73
C THR A 160 5.61 9.72 12.23
N SER A 161 5.05 10.62 13.05
CA SER A 161 3.84 11.37 12.71
C SER A 161 4.02 12.39 11.57
N ASP A 162 5.26 12.76 11.25
CA ASP A 162 5.55 13.73 10.18
C ASP A 162 5.45 13.08 8.79
N TRP A 163 5.43 11.74 8.72
CA TRP A 163 5.32 11.04 7.44
C TRP A 163 3.87 10.79 7.05
N LYS A 164 3.32 11.67 6.23
CA LYS A 164 1.90 11.63 5.83
C LYS A 164 1.52 10.49 4.89
N TYR A 165 2.49 9.79 4.28
CA TYR A 165 2.26 8.68 3.36
C TYR A 165 2.30 7.31 4.04
N SER A 166 1.96 7.28 5.32
CA SER A 166 1.71 6.06 6.08
C SER A 166 0.37 6.12 6.79
N SER A 167 -0.07 4.98 7.29
CA SER A 167 -1.27 4.89 8.13
C SER A 167 -1.03 5.25 9.60
N TYR A 168 0.19 5.63 9.99
CA TYR A 168 0.46 5.99 11.38
C TYR A 168 -0.45 7.13 11.93
N PRO A 169 -0.75 8.18 11.14
CA PRO A 169 -1.74 9.20 11.57
C PRO A 169 -3.13 8.64 11.91
N ASP A 170 -3.56 7.54 11.26
CA ASP A 170 -4.84 6.87 11.56
C ASP A 170 -4.83 6.24 12.96
N TYR A 171 -3.66 5.70 13.37
CA TYR A 171 -3.46 5.01 14.64
C TYR A 171 -3.34 5.93 15.87
N ILE A 172 -3.06 7.20 15.64
CA ILE A 172 -2.95 8.22 16.67
C ILE A 172 -4.07 9.28 16.56
N ASP A 173 -5.16 8.93 15.89
CA ASP A 173 -6.37 9.73 15.69
C ASP A 173 -6.11 11.16 15.16
N LYS A 174 -5.09 11.28 14.29
CA LYS A 174 -4.76 12.54 13.58
C LYS A 174 -5.34 12.61 12.15
N ARG A 175 -6.06 11.58 11.72
CA ARG A 175 -6.76 11.55 10.43
C ARG A 175 -8.20 11.09 10.63
N GLU A 176 -9.16 11.90 10.18
CA GLU A 176 -10.60 11.64 10.35
C GLU A 176 -11.08 10.49 9.44
N ASP A 177 -10.58 10.43 8.20
CA ASP A 177 -10.96 9.44 7.20
C ASP A 177 -10.02 8.21 7.22
N ALA A 178 -9.87 7.58 8.39
CA ALA A 178 -9.06 6.37 8.54
C ALA A 178 -9.62 5.23 7.66
N VAL A 179 -8.75 4.63 6.84
CA VAL A 179 -9.11 3.52 5.95
C VAL A 179 -8.60 2.17 6.45
N CYS A 180 -7.81 2.18 7.52
CA CYS A 180 -7.19 0.97 8.06
C CYS A 180 -8.08 0.33 9.14
N ASP A 181 -8.19 -1.00 9.06
CA ASP A 181 -8.75 -1.79 10.15
C ASP A 181 -7.73 -1.88 11.29
N LYS A 182 -7.97 -1.10 12.35
CA LYS A 182 -7.07 -1.00 13.50
C LYS A 182 -7.35 -2.08 14.57
N SER A 183 -8.46 -2.81 14.47
CA SER A 183 -8.97 -3.71 15.51
C SER A 183 -8.00 -4.81 15.95
N LEU A 184 -7.07 -5.18 15.09
CA LEU A 184 -6.06 -6.20 15.37
C LEU A 184 -4.77 -5.66 16.01
N VAL A 185 -4.60 -4.34 16.01
CA VAL A 185 -3.36 -3.69 16.48
C VAL A 185 -3.62 -2.94 17.79
N LEU A 186 -4.76 -2.30 17.91
CA LEU A 186 -5.28 -1.60 19.08
C LEU A 186 -6.35 -2.45 19.75
#